data_e87d3b252643b0993677c2e52a509d42
#
_entry.id   e87d3b252643b0993677c2e52a509d42
#
_cell.length_a   1.000
_cell.length_b   1.000
_cell.length_c   1.000
_cell.angle_alpha   90.00
_cell.angle_beta   90.00
_cell.angle_gamma   90.00
#
_symmetry.space_group_name_H-M   'P 1'
#
loop_
_entity.id
_entity.type
_entity.pdbx_description
1 polymer ?
#
loop_
_entity_poly.entity_id
_entity_poly.type
_entity_poly.pdbx_seq_one_letter_code
_entity_poly.pdbx_strand_id
1 'polypeptide(L)'
;MKKTFLTIAAALLMCVPTFAQQQQKVDVEGLLKKIEKSDATIANEKKAAKASNWVKRAEIMMEAETAYTSNIYETMEANMVLMLLGNPATQEQAEVAGNPYLKMGYEGFAIYLGADQRVKGWEVPNPVYPGAVDKAIEAYNKAYDLNPKLAKKTAEG
;
A
#
# COMPACT_ATOMS: atom_id res chain seq x y z
N MET A 1 -1.54 30.29 -20.13
CA MET A 1 -1.73 29.55 -18.87
C MET A 1 -0.53 28.66 -18.49
N LYS A 2 0.71 29.01 -18.83
CA LYS A 2 1.93 28.21 -18.56
C LYS A 2 2.79 28.72 -17.39
N LYS A 3 2.39 29.78 -16.70
CA LYS A 3 3.25 30.45 -15.69
C LYS A 3 2.93 30.13 -14.22
N THR A 4 1.82 29.47 -13.92
CA THR A 4 1.38 29.21 -12.53
C THR A 4 1.96 27.93 -11.93
N PHE A 5 2.50 26.99 -12.75
CA PHE A 5 3.01 25.71 -12.29
C PHE A 5 4.44 25.74 -11.71
N LEU A 6 5.24 26.76 -12.05
CA LEU A 6 6.63 26.83 -11.60
C LEU A 6 6.76 27.15 -10.10
N THR A 7 5.72 27.70 -9.50
CA THR A 7 5.75 28.18 -8.10
C THR A 7 5.49 27.06 -7.09
N ILE A 8 4.82 25.96 -7.47
CA ILE A 8 4.46 24.87 -6.53
C ILE A 8 5.68 24.01 -6.23
N ALA A 9 6.53 23.75 -7.22
CA ALA A 9 7.73 22.91 -7.03
C ALA A 9 8.81 23.61 -6.16
N ALA A 10 8.88 24.94 -6.20
CA ALA A 10 9.88 25.70 -5.43
C ALA A 10 9.54 25.85 -3.94
N ALA A 11 8.25 25.83 -3.57
CA ALA A 11 7.82 26.05 -2.18
C ALA A 11 8.05 24.84 -1.28
N LEU A 12 8.08 23.61 -1.83
CA LEU A 12 8.31 22.38 -1.06
C LEU A 12 9.79 22.11 -0.73
N LEU A 13 10.71 22.77 -1.42
CA LEU A 13 12.16 22.57 -1.25
C LEU A 13 12.77 23.33 -0.05
N MET A 14 12.04 24.24 0.60
CA MET A 14 12.67 25.18 1.56
C MET A 14 12.42 24.92 3.04
N CYS A 15 11.63 23.93 3.43
CA CYS A 15 11.31 23.71 4.85
C CYS A 15 11.32 22.23 5.24
N VAL A 16 12.50 21.61 5.29
CA VAL A 16 12.62 20.32 6.00
C VAL A 16 13.55 20.51 7.18
N PRO A 17 13.01 20.58 8.40
CA PRO A 17 13.85 20.39 9.59
C PRO A 17 14.43 18.96 9.49
N THR A 18 15.73 18.85 9.63
CA THR A 18 16.46 17.59 9.77
C THR A 18 16.06 16.89 11.07
N PHE A 19 14.85 16.38 11.12
CA PHE A 19 14.52 15.33 12.09
C PHE A 19 15.00 14.01 11.46
N ALA A 20 15.87 13.29 12.16
CA ALA A 20 16.18 11.91 11.87
C ALA A 20 14.90 11.09 12.12
N GLN A 21 14.01 11.10 11.13
CA GLN A 21 12.77 10.31 11.17
C GLN A 21 13.10 8.89 10.79
N GLN A 22 12.75 7.97 11.66
CA GLN A 22 12.68 6.55 11.31
C GLN A 22 11.64 6.42 10.18
N GLN A 23 12.11 6.36 8.94
CA GLN A 23 11.30 5.92 7.82
C GLN A 23 10.69 4.58 8.21
N GLN A 24 9.39 4.47 8.14
CA GLN A 24 8.69 3.20 8.32
C GLN A 24 9.04 2.31 7.12
N LYS A 25 10.17 1.61 7.23
CA LYS A 25 10.65 0.72 6.19
C LYS A 25 9.79 -0.53 6.17
N VAL A 26 9.17 -0.83 5.03
CA VAL A 26 8.40 -2.06 4.85
C VAL A 26 9.35 -3.26 4.96
N ASP A 27 9.04 -4.20 5.86
CA ASP A 27 9.77 -5.48 5.98
C ASP A 27 9.31 -6.45 4.87
N VAL A 28 9.77 -6.17 3.66
CA VAL A 28 9.45 -6.98 2.46
C VAL A 28 9.92 -8.43 2.65
N GLU A 29 11.13 -8.63 3.19
CA GLU A 29 11.67 -9.98 3.39
C GLU A 29 10.87 -10.79 4.41
N GLY A 30 10.51 -10.16 5.53
CA GLY A 30 9.65 -10.79 6.54
C GLY A 30 8.28 -11.15 5.99
N LEU A 31 7.72 -10.29 5.13
CA LEU A 31 6.42 -10.53 4.50
C LEU A 31 6.48 -11.67 3.47
N LEU A 32 7.52 -11.74 2.64
CA LEU A 32 7.73 -12.86 1.73
C LEU A 32 7.90 -14.19 2.47
N LYS A 33 8.62 -14.22 3.60
CA LYS A 33 8.71 -15.42 4.47
C LYS A 33 7.35 -15.84 5.05
N LYS A 34 6.48 -14.87 5.40
CA LYS A 34 5.10 -15.19 5.84
C LYS A 34 4.30 -15.84 4.69
N ILE A 35 4.45 -15.34 3.47
CA ILE A 35 3.79 -15.90 2.27
C ILE A 35 4.24 -17.33 2.03
N GLU A 36 5.55 -17.59 1.98
CA GLU A 36 6.11 -18.94 1.80
C GLU A 36 5.61 -19.93 2.87
N LYS A 37 5.60 -19.51 4.14
CA LYS A 37 5.07 -20.31 5.24
C LYS A 37 3.58 -20.60 5.08
N SER A 38 2.84 -19.64 4.58
CA SER A 38 1.42 -19.80 4.26
C SER A 38 1.21 -20.77 3.11
N ASP A 39 2.03 -20.69 2.04
CA ASP A 39 2.00 -21.62 0.91
C ASP A 39 2.27 -23.07 1.39
N ALA A 40 3.30 -23.29 2.19
CA ALA A 40 3.59 -24.59 2.79
C ALA A 40 2.46 -25.08 3.71
N THR A 41 1.74 -24.17 4.35
CA THR A 41 0.61 -24.53 5.21
C THR A 41 -0.56 -25.05 4.40
N ILE A 42 -0.93 -24.40 3.32
CA ILE A 42 -2.05 -24.82 2.47
C ILE A 42 -1.70 -25.99 1.53
N ALA A 43 -0.42 -26.22 1.24
CA ALA A 43 0.04 -27.41 0.54
C ALA A 43 -0.14 -28.71 1.34
N ASN A 44 -0.26 -28.60 2.66
CA ASN A 44 -0.53 -29.76 3.52
C ASN A 44 -2.03 -30.01 3.63
N GLU A 45 -2.52 -31.15 3.14
CA GLU A 45 -3.95 -31.49 3.08
C GLU A 45 -4.69 -31.35 4.41
N LYS A 46 -4.10 -31.82 5.53
CA LYS A 46 -4.72 -31.74 6.86
C LYS A 46 -4.84 -30.28 7.35
N LYS A 47 -3.91 -29.42 6.96
CA LYS A 47 -3.93 -28.00 7.30
C LYS A 47 -4.85 -27.23 6.37
N ALA A 48 -4.85 -27.56 5.08
CA ALA A 48 -5.74 -26.99 4.07
C ALA A 48 -7.22 -27.26 4.33
N ALA A 49 -7.56 -28.34 5.04
CA ALA A 49 -8.93 -28.64 5.47
C ALA A 49 -9.47 -27.66 6.55
N LYS A 50 -8.62 -26.80 7.12
CA LYS A 50 -9.02 -25.85 8.17
C LYS A 50 -9.26 -24.46 7.59
N ALA A 51 -10.50 -23.98 7.63
CA ALA A 51 -10.88 -22.66 7.14
C ALA A 51 -10.01 -21.53 7.73
N SER A 52 -9.60 -21.62 9.01
CA SER A 52 -8.76 -20.63 9.66
C SER A 52 -7.38 -20.44 9.00
N ASN A 53 -6.85 -21.45 8.34
CA ASN A 53 -5.57 -21.32 7.63
C ASN A 53 -5.73 -20.54 6.34
N TRP A 54 -6.87 -20.66 5.67
CA TRP A 54 -7.21 -19.87 4.49
C TRP A 54 -7.52 -18.41 4.84
N VAL A 55 -8.19 -18.14 5.97
CA VAL A 55 -8.35 -16.77 6.47
C VAL A 55 -6.99 -16.12 6.72
N LYS A 56 -6.09 -16.80 7.43
CA LYS A 56 -4.73 -16.29 7.67
C LYS A 56 -3.96 -16.04 6.38
N ARG A 57 -4.14 -16.90 5.37
CA ARG A 57 -3.55 -16.68 4.05
C ARG A 57 -4.07 -15.40 3.41
N ALA A 58 -5.40 -15.22 3.42
CA ALA A 58 -6.01 -14.02 2.87
C ALA A 58 -5.50 -12.74 3.56
N GLU A 59 -5.42 -12.76 4.90
CA GLU A 59 -4.86 -11.65 5.68
C GLU A 59 -3.40 -11.33 5.30
N ILE A 60 -2.55 -12.34 5.13
CA ILE A 60 -1.16 -12.17 4.68
C ILE A 60 -1.10 -11.57 3.27
N MET A 61 -1.97 -12.00 2.36
CA MET A 61 -2.03 -11.45 1.01
C MET A 61 -2.53 -9.99 1.01
N MET A 62 -3.50 -9.65 1.85
CA MET A 62 -3.93 -8.26 2.05
C MET A 62 -2.84 -7.39 2.68
N GLU A 63 -2.06 -7.94 3.64
CA GLU A 63 -0.87 -7.27 4.18
C GLU A 63 0.16 -6.99 3.07
N ALA A 64 0.35 -7.93 2.14
CA ALA A 64 1.26 -7.76 1.00
C ALA A 64 0.78 -6.69 0.00
N GLU A 65 -0.52 -6.62 -0.27
CA GLU A 65 -1.13 -5.62 -1.14
C GLU A 65 -0.95 -4.20 -0.58
N THR A 66 -1.21 -4.04 0.71
CA THR A 66 -1.21 -2.73 1.36
C THR A 66 0.14 -2.36 1.99
N ALA A 67 1.17 -3.18 1.83
CA ALA A 67 2.44 -3.04 2.55
C ALA A 67 3.06 -1.65 2.46
N TYR A 68 3.03 -1.01 1.29
CA TYR A 68 3.58 0.32 1.07
C TYR A 68 2.61 1.45 1.43
N THR A 69 1.31 1.19 1.45
CA THR A 69 0.26 2.24 1.46
C THR A 69 -0.70 2.15 2.63
N SER A 70 -0.48 1.22 3.57
CA SER A 70 -1.39 0.97 4.71
C SER A 70 -1.70 2.20 5.57
N ASN A 71 -0.80 3.18 5.60
CA ASN A 71 -0.94 4.43 6.36
C ASN A 71 -1.22 5.65 5.48
N ILE A 72 -1.44 5.44 4.17
CA ILE A 72 -1.72 6.51 3.21
C ILE A 72 -3.22 6.51 2.91
N TYR A 73 -3.81 7.69 2.88
CA TYR A 73 -5.22 7.86 2.52
C TYR A 73 -5.39 9.10 1.63
N GLU A 74 -6.44 9.08 0.81
CA GLU A 74 -6.82 10.25 0.02
C GLU A 74 -7.06 11.45 0.94
N THR A 75 -6.73 12.63 0.44
CA THR A 75 -6.81 13.91 1.17
C THR A 75 -5.77 14.11 2.27
N MET A 76 -4.88 13.14 2.57
CA MET A 76 -3.74 13.35 3.49
C MET A 76 -2.90 14.54 3.02
N GLU A 77 -2.50 15.40 3.93
CA GLU A 77 -1.67 16.57 3.62
C GLU A 77 -0.22 16.17 3.31
N ALA A 78 0.42 16.88 2.37
CA ALA A 78 1.80 16.61 1.97
C ALA A 78 2.77 16.59 3.16
N ASN A 79 2.58 17.49 4.14
CA ASN A 79 3.41 17.52 5.34
C ASN A 79 3.27 16.23 6.17
N MET A 80 2.07 15.66 6.26
CA MET A 80 1.86 14.38 6.95
C MET A 80 2.53 13.23 6.20
N VAL A 81 2.49 13.25 4.86
CA VAL A 81 3.21 12.28 4.04
C VAL A 81 4.71 12.35 4.33
N LEU A 82 5.29 13.56 4.32
CA LEU A 82 6.71 13.77 4.61
C LEU A 82 7.07 13.37 6.05
N MET A 83 6.19 13.62 7.01
CA MET A 83 6.41 13.17 8.40
C MET A 83 6.42 11.66 8.53
N LEU A 84 5.54 10.97 7.78
CA LEU A 84 5.38 9.52 7.85
C LEU A 84 6.46 8.77 7.07
N LEU A 85 6.75 9.23 5.84
CA LEU A 85 7.60 8.52 4.88
C LEU A 85 8.99 9.15 4.71
N GLY A 86 9.21 10.34 5.24
CA GLY A 86 10.41 11.12 4.99
C GLY A 86 10.42 11.75 3.60
N ASN A 87 11.62 12.16 3.15
CA ASN A 87 11.78 12.77 1.83
C ASN A 87 11.62 11.73 0.72
N PRO A 88 10.88 12.03 -0.35
CA PRO A 88 10.81 11.16 -1.51
C PRO A 88 12.16 11.09 -2.23
N ALA A 89 12.43 9.96 -2.86
CA ALA A 89 13.61 9.75 -3.69
C ALA A 89 13.57 10.58 -4.98
N THR A 90 12.37 10.79 -5.52
CA THR A 90 12.14 11.59 -6.73
C THR A 90 10.91 12.49 -6.57
N GLN A 91 10.92 13.63 -7.26
CA GLN A 91 9.77 14.52 -7.40
C GLN A 91 9.69 14.97 -8.86
N GLU A 92 8.55 14.77 -9.47
CA GLU A 92 8.33 15.13 -10.87
C GLU A 92 6.89 15.63 -11.10
N GLN A 93 6.72 16.44 -12.14
CA GLN A 93 5.39 16.81 -12.63
C GLN A 93 4.83 15.63 -13.41
N ALA A 94 3.61 15.23 -13.10
CA ALA A 94 2.89 14.17 -13.80
C ALA A 94 1.52 14.67 -14.24
N GLU A 95 0.99 14.08 -15.31
CA GLU A 95 -0.37 14.33 -15.78
C GLU A 95 -1.14 13.01 -15.79
N VAL A 96 -2.27 12.98 -15.10
CA VAL A 96 -3.15 11.81 -15.05
C VAL A 96 -4.55 12.24 -15.46
N ALA A 97 -5.07 11.64 -16.51
CA ALA A 97 -6.40 11.97 -17.07
C ALA A 97 -6.58 13.48 -17.35
N GLY A 98 -5.53 14.16 -17.85
CA GLY A 98 -5.56 15.60 -18.17
C GLY A 98 -5.40 16.53 -16.97
N ASN A 99 -5.21 16.00 -15.77
CA ASN A 99 -4.98 16.79 -14.57
C ASN A 99 -3.52 16.74 -14.14
N PRO A 100 -2.93 17.90 -13.76
CA PRO A 100 -1.55 17.95 -13.30
C PRO A 100 -1.45 17.58 -11.82
N TYR A 101 -0.39 16.81 -11.51
CA TYR A 101 -0.04 16.39 -10.16
C TYR A 101 1.46 16.56 -9.90
N LEU A 102 1.84 16.65 -8.63
CA LEU A 102 3.20 16.41 -8.18
C LEU A 102 3.33 14.94 -7.79
N LYS A 103 4.12 14.17 -8.53
CA LYS A 103 4.41 12.77 -8.23
C LYS A 103 5.64 12.71 -7.32
N MET A 104 5.47 12.10 -6.16
CA MET A 104 6.52 11.86 -5.16
C MET A 104 6.85 10.38 -5.15
N GLY A 105 8.04 10.01 -5.65
CA GLY A 105 8.49 8.62 -5.73
C GLY A 105 9.19 8.16 -4.46
N TYR A 106 8.81 6.99 -3.97
CA TYR A 106 9.39 6.27 -2.85
C TYR A 106 9.86 4.88 -3.28
N GLU A 107 10.50 4.13 -2.39
CA GLU A 107 10.87 2.74 -2.67
C GLU A 107 9.60 1.89 -2.86
N GLY A 108 9.38 1.39 -4.08
CA GLY A 108 8.26 0.50 -4.44
C GLY A 108 6.95 1.18 -4.81
N PHE A 109 6.76 2.48 -4.56
CA PHE A 109 5.50 3.18 -4.85
C PHE A 109 5.68 4.68 -5.11
N ALA A 110 4.65 5.33 -5.60
CA ALA A 110 4.62 6.78 -5.73
C ALA A 110 3.26 7.34 -5.30
N ILE A 111 3.27 8.58 -4.81
CA ILE A 111 2.09 9.33 -4.35
C ILE A 111 1.88 10.52 -5.28
N TYR A 112 0.63 10.81 -5.63
CA TYR A 112 0.22 11.93 -6.43
C TYR A 112 -0.43 12.99 -5.55
N LEU A 113 0.17 14.18 -5.48
CA LEU A 113 -0.37 15.34 -4.78
C LEU A 113 -1.06 16.29 -5.77
N GLY A 114 -2.25 16.73 -5.42
CA GLY A 114 -2.95 17.79 -6.14
C GLY A 114 -2.37 19.18 -5.91
N ALA A 115 -2.90 20.18 -6.59
CA ALA A 115 -2.53 21.59 -6.41
C ALA A 115 -2.80 22.09 -4.98
N ASP A 116 -3.71 21.47 -4.26
CA ASP A 116 -4.05 21.72 -2.86
C ASP A 116 -3.08 21.04 -1.88
N GLN A 117 -1.99 20.43 -2.37
CA GLN A 117 -0.99 19.69 -1.59
C GLN A 117 -1.56 18.52 -0.80
N ARG A 118 -2.61 17.89 -1.30
CA ARG A 118 -3.23 16.71 -0.71
C ARG A 118 -3.08 15.50 -1.62
N VAL A 119 -2.97 14.33 -1.01
CA VAL A 119 -2.93 13.04 -1.71
C VAL A 119 -4.22 12.88 -2.53
N LYS A 120 -4.07 12.59 -3.81
CA LYS A 120 -5.17 12.30 -4.75
C LYS A 120 -5.16 10.85 -5.22
N GLY A 121 -4.07 10.14 -4.95
CA GLY A 121 -3.90 8.74 -5.29
C GLY A 121 -2.45 8.33 -5.16
N TRP A 122 -2.22 7.07 -5.44
CA TRP A 122 -0.89 6.46 -5.46
C TRP A 122 -0.83 5.35 -6.49
N GLU A 123 0.38 4.93 -6.82
CA GLU A 123 0.64 3.74 -7.63
C GLU A 123 1.72 2.88 -6.95
N VAL A 124 1.62 1.57 -7.15
CA VAL A 124 2.58 0.58 -6.65
C VAL A 124 3.08 -0.24 -7.83
N PRO A 125 4.05 0.31 -8.62
CA PRO A 125 4.54 -0.37 -9.83
C PRO A 125 5.25 -1.70 -9.54
N ASN A 126 5.81 -1.83 -8.34
CA ASN A 126 6.51 -3.03 -7.89
C ASN A 126 5.90 -3.54 -6.58
N PRO A 127 4.73 -4.18 -6.62
CA PRO A 127 4.09 -4.70 -5.42
C PRO A 127 4.94 -5.81 -4.77
N VAL A 128 4.85 -5.96 -3.46
CA VAL A 128 5.56 -7.01 -2.72
C VAL A 128 5.19 -8.40 -3.26
N TYR A 129 3.93 -8.59 -3.64
CA TYR A 129 3.46 -9.83 -4.25
C TYR A 129 2.46 -9.50 -5.37
N PRO A 130 2.83 -9.70 -6.64
CA PRO A 130 1.93 -9.47 -7.76
C PRO A 130 0.67 -10.34 -7.67
N GLY A 131 -0.51 -9.73 -7.81
CA GLY A 131 -1.79 -10.44 -7.72
C GLY A 131 -2.20 -10.83 -6.29
N ALA A 132 -1.69 -10.14 -5.28
CA ALA A 132 -2.02 -10.38 -3.86
C ALA A 132 -3.53 -10.31 -3.59
N VAL A 133 -4.24 -9.34 -4.19
CA VAL A 133 -5.70 -9.20 -4.06
C VAL A 133 -6.43 -10.46 -4.55
N ASP A 134 -6.09 -10.95 -5.74
CA ASP A 134 -6.72 -12.15 -6.31
C ASP A 134 -6.48 -13.37 -5.41
N LYS A 135 -5.26 -13.51 -4.88
CA LYS A 135 -4.92 -14.58 -3.94
C LYS A 135 -5.63 -14.44 -2.59
N ALA A 136 -5.87 -13.23 -2.12
CA ALA A 136 -6.66 -13.00 -0.92
C ALA A 136 -8.12 -13.40 -1.14
N ILE A 137 -8.72 -12.99 -2.27
CA ILE A 137 -10.09 -13.35 -2.63
C ILE A 137 -10.24 -14.88 -2.77
N GLU A 138 -9.31 -15.54 -3.47
CA GLU A 138 -9.28 -17.02 -3.59
C GLU A 138 -9.26 -17.68 -2.21
N ALA A 139 -8.42 -17.18 -1.32
CA ALA A 139 -8.27 -17.72 0.02
C ALA A 139 -9.52 -17.48 0.89
N TYR A 140 -10.15 -16.30 0.83
CA TYR A 140 -11.41 -16.04 1.53
C TYR A 140 -12.53 -16.93 1.01
N ASN A 141 -12.66 -17.09 -0.30
CA ASN A 141 -13.66 -17.98 -0.90
C ASN A 141 -13.47 -19.43 -0.42
N LYS A 142 -12.22 -19.90 -0.40
CA LYS A 142 -11.91 -21.24 0.13
C LYS A 142 -12.21 -21.40 1.61
N ALA A 143 -11.93 -20.37 2.41
CA ALA A 143 -12.30 -20.36 3.82
C ALA A 143 -13.83 -20.43 4.01
N TYR A 144 -14.58 -19.70 3.19
CA TYR A 144 -16.03 -19.69 3.18
C TYR A 144 -16.61 -21.06 2.82
N ASP A 145 -16.10 -21.71 1.78
CA ASP A 145 -16.51 -23.05 1.36
C ASP A 145 -16.35 -24.07 2.49
N LEU A 146 -15.24 -23.97 3.23
CA LEU A 146 -14.93 -24.85 4.35
C LEU A 146 -15.75 -24.54 5.61
N ASN A 147 -16.14 -23.29 5.82
CA ASN A 147 -16.94 -22.85 6.96
C ASN A 147 -17.78 -21.60 6.62
N PRO A 148 -19.00 -21.76 6.11
CA PRO A 148 -19.89 -20.64 5.75
C PRO A 148 -20.26 -19.70 6.90
N LYS A 149 -20.08 -20.12 8.16
CA LYS A 149 -20.36 -19.27 9.33
C LYS A 149 -19.33 -18.13 9.50
N LEU A 150 -18.16 -18.23 8.86
CA LEU A 150 -17.14 -17.17 8.92
C LEU A 150 -17.60 -15.88 8.23
N ALA A 151 -18.43 -15.97 7.19
CA ALA A 151 -18.93 -14.80 6.46
C ALA A 151 -19.79 -13.85 7.32
N LYS A 152 -20.52 -14.37 8.31
CA LYS A 152 -21.28 -13.52 9.22
C LYS A 152 -20.41 -12.65 10.12
N LYS A 153 -19.23 -13.13 10.47
CA LYS A 153 -18.33 -12.44 11.41
C LYS A 153 -17.55 -11.29 10.78
N THR A 154 -17.30 -11.37 9.46
CA THR A 154 -16.62 -10.33 8.69
C THR A 154 -17.56 -9.24 8.16
N ALA A 155 -18.88 -9.49 8.13
CA ALA A 155 -19.88 -8.51 7.72
C ALA A 155 -20.42 -7.64 8.88
N GLU A 156 -20.14 -8.03 10.12
CA GLU A 156 -20.59 -7.35 11.34
C GLU A 156 -19.49 -6.54 12.05
N GLY A 157 -18.25 -6.48 11.49
CA GLY A 157 -17.09 -5.70 11.96
C GLY A 157 -16.71 -4.61 11.00
#